data_979e4c0263c0ef21fc7d2999cfa5bd03
#
_entry.id   979e4c0263c0ef21fc7d2999cfa5bd03
#
_cell.length_a   1.000
_cell.length_b   1.000
_cell.length_c   1.000
_cell.angle_alpha   90.00
_cell.angle_beta   90.00
_cell.angle_gamma   90.00
#
_symmetry.space_group_name_H-M   'P 1'
#
loop_
_entity.id
_entity.type
_entity.pdbx_description
1 polymer ?
#
loop_
_entity_poly.entity_id
_entity_poly.type
_entity_poly.pdbx_seq_one_letter_code
_entity_poly.pdbx_strand_id
1 'polypeptide(L)'
;MSLRNLKATAADAASHLLETFSNKTIIRRQFLDGNQLQKLALTLNRPVLDGQDVSEKPPIKGTPIPPGYHLVYFTPNGTELELGADGSDTTYNAPEPFTRRMWAGGKMTWATTVPLRVGDKIMEKTMLLSATPKKSRSAGEMVLVEVKKEFWGPKGLALTDRRSWVFRPEIDPSTVREQPRVLEDAVRGPSLIRDLDAKSEGKHAQKIAGVG
;
A
#
# COMPACT_ATOMS: atom_id res chain seq x y z
N MET A 1 -37.08 1.67 -28.43
CA MET A 1 -36.79 2.15 -27.05
C MET A 1 -35.33 1.86 -26.75
N SER A 2 -34.52 2.89 -26.75
CA SER A 2 -33.08 2.72 -26.42
C SER A 2 -32.95 2.51 -24.92
N LEU A 3 -32.50 1.33 -24.50
CA LEU A 3 -32.08 1.07 -23.13
C LEU A 3 -30.86 1.97 -22.89
N ARG A 4 -31.07 3.09 -22.20
CA ARG A 4 -29.94 3.87 -21.65
C ARG A 4 -29.18 2.90 -20.73
N ASN A 5 -27.95 2.54 -21.12
CA ASN A 5 -27.02 1.89 -20.21
C ASN A 5 -26.82 2.85 -19.02
N LEU A 6 -27.59 2.64 -17.96
CA LEU A 6 -27.41 3.33 -16.70
C LEU A 6 -26.05 2.91 -16.17
N LYS A 7 -25.09 3.83 -16.20
CA LYS A 7 -23.79 3.60 -15.55
C LYS A 7 -24.06 3.34 -14.07
N ALA A 8 -23.40 2.33 -13.49
CA ALA A 8 -23.52 2.03 -12.08
C ALA A 8 -23.16 3.27 -11.22
N THR A 9 -23.92 3.48 -10.17
CA THR A 9 -23.67 4.58 -9.21
C THR A 9 -22.61 4.16 -8.20
N ALA A 10 -22.06 5.12 -7.44
CA ALA A 10 -21.15 4.82 -6.33
C ALA A 10 -21.81 3.94 -5.26
N ALA A 11 -23.13 4.04 -5.09
CA ALA A 11 -23.88 3.18 -4.17
C ALA A 11 -23.95 1.74 -4.67
N ASP A 12 -24.20 1.53 -5.97
CA ASP A 12 -24.24 0.19 -6.57
C ASP A 12 -22.86 -0.48 -6.46
N ALA A 13 -21.79 0.26 -6.76
CA ALA A 13 -20.43 -0.24 -6.67
C ALA A 13 -20.03 -0.60 -5.23
N ALA A 14 -20.41 0.22 -4.25
CA ALA A 14 -20.18 -0.06 -2.84
C ALA A 14 -20.95 -1.30 -2.37
N SER A 15 -22.22 -1.43 -2.75
CA SER A 15 -23.06 -2.60 -2.44
C SER A 15 -22.46 -3.88 -3.03
N HIS A 16 -22.02 -3.85 -4.28
CA HIS A 16 -21.36 -4.98 -4.92
C HIS A 16 -20.10 -5.45 -4.15
N LEU A 17 -19.26 -4.53 -3.72
CA LEU A 17 -18.07 -4.86 -2.92
C LEU A 17 -18.46 -5.49 -1.56
N LEU A 18 -19.46 -4.93 -0.88
CA LEU A 18 -19.94 -5.45 0.39
C LEU A 18 -20.54 -6.86 0.22
N GLU A 19 -21.39 -7.07 -0.75
CA GLU A 19 -21.97 -8.38 -1.05
C GLU A 19 -20.90 -9.43 -1.38
N THR A 20 -19.87 -8.99 -2.11
CA THR A 20 -18.80 -9.89 -2.54
C THR A 20 -17.84 -10.26 -1.39
N PHE A 21 -17.54 -9.34 -0.47
CA PHE A 21 -16.41 -9.48 0.45
C PHE A 21 -16.71 -9.36 1.95
N SER A 22 -17.90 -8.89 2.40
CA SER A 22 -18.18 -8.63 3.83
C SER A 22 -17.91 -9.82 4.76
N ASN A 23 -18.13 -11.04 4.29
CA ASN A 23 -17.95 -12.26 5.07
C ASN A 23 -16.75 -13.09 4.60
N LYS A 24 -15.86 -12.50 3.78
CA LYS A 24 -14.71 -13.21 3.23
C LYS A 24 -13.42 -12.75 3.86
N THR A 25 -12.58 -13.71 4.21
CA THR A 25 -11.19 -13.49 4.60
C THR A 25 -10.30 -14.14 3.57
N ILE A 26 -9.46 -13.35 2.93
CA ILE A 26 -8.44 -13.84 2.01
C ILE A 26 -7.19 -14.17 2.82
N ILE A 27 -6.68 -15.39 2.65
CA ILE A 27 -5.53 -15.88 3.40
C ILE A 27 -4.36 -16.12 2.42
N ARG A 28 -3.22 -15.52 2.74
CA ARG A 28 -1.95 -15.74 2.05
C ARG A 28 -0.91 -16.20 3.07
N ARG A 29 0.00 -17.07 2.63
CA ARG A 29 1.08 -17.57 3.48
C ARG A 29 2.42 -17.31 2.81
N GLN A 30 3.38 -16.87 3.61
CA GLN A 30 4.73 -16.57 3.16
C GLN A 30 5.76 -17.09 4.16
N PHE A 31 6.93 -17.42 3.63
CA PHE A 31 8.12 -17.68 4.40
C PHE A 31 9.02 -16.45 4.34
N LEU A 32 9.47 -15.96 5.49
CA LEU A 32 10.36 -14.81 5.56
C LEU A 32 11.80 -15.26 5.40
N ASP A 33 12.27 -15.35 4.18
CA ASP A 33 13.65 -15.70 3.88
C ASP A 33 14.61 -14.52 4.07
N GLY A 34 15.86 -14.84 4.40
CA GLY A 34 16.89 -13.83 4.63
C GLY A 34 17.35 -13.12 3.35
N ASN A 35 17.31 -13.80 2.18
CA ASN A 35 17.79 -13.19 0.93
C ASN A 35 16.92 -12.03 0.49
N GLN A 36 15.59 -12.20 0.59
CA GLN A 36 14.66 -11.13 0.25
C GLN A 36 14.86 -9.91 1.17
N LEU A 37 15.07 -10.15 2.46
CA LEU A 37 15.34 -9.09 3.44
C LEU A 37 16.66 -8.39 3.15
N GLN A 38 17.73 -9.14 2.84
CA GLN A 38 19.03 -8.60 2.45
C GLN A 38 18.91 -7.68 1.24
N LYS A 39 18.28 -8.16 0.15
CA LYS A 39 18.10 -7.39 -1.08
C LYS A 39 17.40 -6.06 -0.80
N LEU A 40 16.30 -6.08 -0.03
CA LEU A 40 15.60 -4.85 0.33
C LEU A 40 16.48 -3.92 1.17
N ALA A 41 17.20 -4.44 2.16
CA ALA A 41 18.08 -3.65 3.01
C ALA A 41 19.17 -2.94 2.20
N LEU A 42 19.83 -3.65 1.28
CA LEU A 42 20.85 -3.09 0.41
C LEU A 42 20.27 -2.07 -0.58
N THR A 43 19.10 -2.32 -1.14
CA THR A 43 18.39 -1.36 -2.01
C THR A 43 18.10 -0.04 -1.27
N LEU A 44 17.84 -0.12 0.04
CA LEU A 44 17.60 1.04 0.90
C LEU A 44 18.89 1.63 1.50
N ASN A 45 20.06 1.21 1.03
CA ASN A 45 21.38 1.59 1.56
C ASN A 45 21.51 1.33 3.09
N ARG A 46 21.01 0.18 3.54
CA ARG A 46 21.06 -0.26 4.94
C ARG A 46 21.82 -1.58 5.07
N PRO A 47 23.14 -1.58 5.02
CA PRO A 47 23.95 -2.81 5.04
C PRO A 47 23.99 -3.49 6.42
N VAL A 48 23.45 -2.85 7.46
CA VAL A 48 23.41 -3.42 8.82
C VAL A 48 21.97 -3.60 9.27
N LEU A 49 21.62 -4.82 9.68
CA LEU A 49 20.31 -5.19 10.24
C LEU A 49 20.50 -5.89 11.57
N ASP A 50 19.89 -5.37 12.64
CA ASP A 50 19.99 -5.94 14.01
C ASP A 50 21.44 -6.25 14.42
N GLY A 51 22.36 -5.31 14.12
CA GLY A 51 23.79 -5.44 14.41
C GLY A 51 24.57 -6.38 13.47
N GLN A 52 23.94 -6.98 12.47
CA GLN A 52 24.58 -7.87 11.50
C GLN A 52 24.89 -7.12 10.21
N ASP A 53 26.12 -7.22 9.73
CA ASP A 53 26.46 -6.78 8.37
C ASP A 53 25.87 -7.78 7.37
N VAL A 54 24.98 -7.26 6.51
CA VAL A 54 24.27 -8.03 5.49
C VAL A 54 24.76 -7.74 4.07
N SER A 55 25.91 -7.09 3.92
CA SER A 55 26.47 -6.72 2.61
C SER A 55 26.73 -7.93 1.73
N GLU A 56 27.33 -8.99 2.28
CA GLU A 56 27.70 -10.20 1.54
C GLU A 56 26.84 -11.42 1.86
N LYS A 57 26.27 -11.48 3.06
CA LYS A 57 25.50 -12.63 3.53
C LYS A 57 24.12 -12.22 4.00
N PRO A 58 23.08 -13.03 3.73
CA PRO A 58 21.76 -12.74 4.24
C PRO A 58 21.72 -12.80 5.78
N PRO A 59 20.82 -12.04 6.42
CA PRO A 59 20.63 -12.09 7.86
C PRO A 59 20.24 -13.50 8.31
N ILE A 60 20.71 -13.88 9.47
CA ILE A 60 20.50 -15.24 10.02
C ILE A 60 19.04 -15.43 10.45
N LYS A 61 18.63 -16.70 10.57
CA LYS A 61 17.33 -17.07 11.14
C LYS A 61 17.16 -16.45 12.54
N GLY A 62 15.98 -15.88 12.79
CA GLY A 62 15.68 -15.21 14.04
C GLY A 62 15.90 -13.69 14.03
N THR A 63 16.57 -13.13 13.02
CA THR A 63 16.74 -11.68 12.86
C THR A 63 15.37 -11.00 12.74
N PRO A 64 15.06 -9.98 13.57
CA PRO A 64 13.79 -9.26 13.50
C PRO A 64 13.63 -8.55 12.14
N ILE A 65 12.41 -8.61 11.61
CA ILE A 65 12.05 -7.85 10.40
C ILE A 65 11.75 -6.40 10.80
N PRO A 66 12.47 -5.40 10.27
CA PRO A 66 12.19 -4.01 10.57
C PRO A 66 10.76 -3.60 10.13
N PRO A 67 10.13 -2.62 10.81
CA PRO A 67 8.84 -2.08 10.40
C PRO A 67 8.82 -1.65 8.92
N GLY A 68 7.79 -2.08 8.18
CA GLY A 68 7.66 -1.82 6.75
C GLY A 68 8.33 -2.86 5.84
N TYR A 69 9.37 -3.56 6.28
CA TYR A 69 10.11 -4.52 5.44
C TYR A 69 9.31 -5.78 5.10
N HIS A 70 8.26 -6.10 5.86
CA HIS A 70 7.35 -7.20 5.53
C HIS A 70 6.69 -7.04 4.16
N LEU A 71 6.57 -5.81 3.65
CA LEU A 71 5.91 -5.52 2.37
C LEU A 71 6.59 -6.22 1.18
N VAL A 72 7.91 -6.45 1.24
CA VAL A 72 8.64 -7.12 0.16
C VAL A 72 8.25 -8.58 -0.02
N TYR A 73 7.67 -9.22 1.00
CA TYR A 73 7.21 -10.60 0.96
C TYR A 73 5.76 -10.76 0.50
N PHE A 74 4.96 -9.69 0.61
CA PHE A 74 3.52 -9.71 0.32
C PHE A 74 3.17 -8.84 -0.90
N THR A 75 4.00 -8.93 -1.93
CA THR A 75 3.70 -8.36 -3.26
C THR A 75 2.52 -9.11 -3.91
N PRO A 76 1.85 -8.52 -4.91
CA PRO A 76 0.85 -9.25 -5.70
C PRO A 76 1.43 -10.56 -6.24
N ASN A 77 0.65 -11.63 -6.22
CA ASN A 77 1.06 -12.97 -6.67
C ASN A 77 0.09 -13.57 -7.69
N GLY A 78 -0.75 -12.75 -8.30
CA GLY A 78 -1.61 -13.14 -9.40
C GLY A 78 -0.81 -13.35 -10.71
N THR A 79 -1.42 -14.08 -11.63
CA THR A 79 -0.96 -14.13 -13.02
C THR A 79 -1.15 -12.78 -13.70
N GLU A 80 -0.52 -12.54 -14.83
CA GLU A 80 -0.67 -11.30 -15.59
C GLU A 80 -2.14 -10.94 -15.85
N LEU A 81 -2.97 -11.95 -16.14
CA LEU A 81 -4.41 -11.77 -16.40
C LEU A 81 -5.24 -11.38 -15.15
N GLU A 82 -4.73 -11.65 -13.96
CA GLU A 82 -5.39 -11.35 -12.69
C GLU A 82 -4.96 -10.00 -12.10
N LEU A 83 -3.88 -9.43 -12.61
CA LEU A 83 -3.38 -8.13 -12.19
C LEU A 83 -3.98 -6.98 -13.01
N GLY A 84 -3.99 -5.79 -12.44
CA GLY A 84 -4.29 -4.58 -13.18
C GLY A 84 -3.24 -4.27 -14.24
N ALA A 85 -3.54 -3.40 -15.19
CA ALA A 85 -2.62 -2.98 -16.23
C ALA A 85 -1.31 -2.35 -15.69
N ASP A 86 -1.34 -1.89 -14.45
CA ASP A 86 -0.20 -1.34 -13.68
C ASP A 86 0.51 -2.41 -12.82
N GLY A 87 0.17 -3.70 -12.96
CA GLY A 87 0.69 -4.81 -12.15
C GLY A 87 0.15 -4.85 -10.72
N SER A 88 -0.84 -4.03 -10.39
CA SER A 88 -1.40 -3.99 -9.04
C SER A 88 -2.44 -5.09 -8.79
N ASP A 89 -2.60 -5.45 -7.51
CA ASP A 89 -3.66 -6.36 -7.03
C ASP A 89 -5.04 -5.71 -7.25
N THR A 90 -5.92 -6.40 -7.97
CA THR A 90 -7.27 -5.93 -8.32
C THR A 90 -8.36 -6.46 -7.39
N THR A 91 -8.03 -7.25 -6.39
CA THR A 91 -8.99 -8.01 -5.56
C THR A 91 -10.13 -7.14 -5.01
N TYR A 92 -9.82 -5.94 -4.53
CA TYR A 92 -10.80 -5.02 -3.96
C TYR A 92 -11.07 -3.81 -4.86
N ASN A 93 -10.83 -3.92 -6.16
CA ASN A 93 -11.17 -2.86 -7.09
C ASN A 93 -12.69 -2.69 -7.17
N ALA A 94 -13.13 -1.44 -7.20
CA ALA A 94 -14.52 -1.15 -7.45
C ALA A 94 -14.86 -1.47 -8.92
N PRO A 95 -16.10 -1.90 -9.21
CA PRO A 95 -16.54 -2.14 -10.58
C PRO A 95 -16.65 -0.84 -11.37
N GLU A 96 -16.71 -0.98 -12.71
CA GLU A 96 -16.96 0.17 -13.59
C GLU A 96 -18.22 0.95 -13.19
N PRO A 97 -18.17 2.28 -13.30
CA PRO A 97 -17.13 3.09 -13.94
C PRO A 97 -16.00 3.53 -13.00
N PHE A 98 -15.91 3.02 -11.79
CA PHE A 98 -14.99 3.48 -10.74
C PHE A 98 -13.64 2.74 -10.81
N THR A 99 -12.95 2.84 -11.94
CA THR A 99 -11.72 2.07 -12.23
C THR A 99 -10.44 2.74 -11.76
N ARG A 100 -10.45 4.07 -11.57
CA ARG A 100 -9.27 4.82 -11.17
C ARG A 100 -9.08 4.77 -9.66
N ARG A 101 -8.14 3.94 -9.20
CA ARG A 101 -7.79 3.78 -7.79
C ARG A 101 -6.75 4.81 -7.35
N MET A 102 -7.01 5.45 -6.22
CA MET A 102 -6.11 6.41 -5.60
C MET A 102 -5.93 6.07 -4.12
N TRP A 103 -4.71 6.25 -3.61
CA TRP A 103 -4.42 6.10 -2.19
C TRP A 103 -5.13 7.20 -1.38
N ALA A 104 -5.86 6.80 -0.34
CA ALA A 104 -6.59 7.72 0.54
C ALA A 104 -6.05 7.74 1.98
N GLY A 105 -5.20 6.77 2.33
CA GLY A 105 -4.57 6.72 3.64
C GLY A 105 -4.36 5.30 4.15
N GLY A 106 -3.62 5.19 5.25
CA GLY A 106 -3.38 3.91 5.91
C GLY A 106 -2.80 4.07 7.30
N LYS A 107 -2.85 2.97 8.06
CA LYS A 107 -2.28 2.89 9.41
C LYS A 107 -1.71 1.50 9.64
N MET A 108 -0.43 1.44 9.95
CA MET A 108 0.23 0.21 10.40
C MET A 108 0.47 0.24 11.89
N THR A 109 0.17 -0.87 12.56
CA THR A 109 0.36 -1.02 14.01
C THR A 109 1.10 -2.32 14.27
N TRP A 110 2.30 -2.23 14.84
CA TRP A 110 3.16 -3.36 15.17
C TRP A 110 3.00 -3.75 16.64
N ALA A 111 2.92 -5.07 16.90
CA ALA A 111 3.02 -5.60 18.25
C ALA A 111 4.51 -5.65 18.64
N THR A 112 4.89 -4.87 19.65
CA THR A 112 6.29 -4.78 20.10
C THR A 112 6.83 -6.08 20.70
N THR A 113 5.94 -6.90 21.27
CA THR A 113 6.28 -8.16 21.94
C THR A 113 6.32 -9.36 21.00
N VAL A 114 5.81 -9.24 19.76
CA VAL A 114 5.68 -10.34 18.81
C VAL A 114 6.24 -9.93 17.44
N PRO A 115 7.56 -9.61 17.32
CA PRO A 115 8.13 -9.23 16.05
C PRO A 115 8.15 -10.40 15.07
N LEU A 116 7.94 -10.10 13.80
CA LEU A 116 8.21 -11.03 12.70
C LEU A 116 9.73 -11.24 12.57
N ARG A 117 10.15 -12.47 12.24
CA ARG A 117 11.59 -12.82 12.17
C ARG A 117 11.91 -13.58 10.90
N VAL A 118 13.15 -13.48 10.45
CA VAL A 118 13.70 -14.35 9.40
C VAL A 118 13.51 -15.82 9.78
N GLY A 119 12.99 -16.62 8.87
CA GLY A 119 12.67 -18.02 9.10
C GLY A 119 11.24 -18.30 9.57
N ASP A 120 10.45 -17.27 9.85
CA ASP A 120 9.05 -17.44 10.21
C ASP A 120 8.19 -17.79 8.98
N LYS A 121 7.21 -18.67 9.21
CA LYS A 121 6.07 -18.86 8.30
C LYS A 121 4.94 -17.97 8.77
N ILE A 122 4.51 -17.06 7.91
CA ILE A 122 3.52 -16.03 8.23
C ILE A 122 2.23 -16.25 7.47
N MET A 123 1.14 -15.91 8.12
CA MET A 123 -0.19 -15.86 7.53
C MET A 123 -0.70 -14.42 7.51
N GLU A 124 -0.96 -13.90 6.31
CA GLU A 124 -1.72 -12.66 6.09
C GLU A 124 -3.19 -13.01 5.98
N LYS A 125 -4.03 -12.29 6.73
CA LYS A 125 -5.49 -12.30 6.61
C LYS A 125 -5.95 -10.95 6.12
N THR A 126 -6.59 -10.88 4.98
CA THR A 126 -7.12 -9.63 4.41
C THR A 126 -8.63 -9.66 4.40
N MET A 127 -9.25 -8.59 4.91
CA MET A 127 -10.69 -8.43 5.04
C MET A 127 -11.13 -7.06 4.57
N LEU A 128 -12.26 -6.98 3.86
CA LEU A 128 -12.94 -5.71 3.62
C LEU A 128 -13.50 -5.18 4.95
N LEU A 129 -13.20 -3.92 5.29
CA LEU A 129 -13.79 -3.25 6.44
C LEU A 129 -15.03 -2.46 6.05
N SER A 130 -14.95 -1.72 4.96
CA SER A 130 -16.04 -0.91 4.45
C SER A 130 -15.90 -0.63 2.95
N ALA A 131 -17.03 -0.41 2.31
CA ALA A 131 -17.14 0.24 1.01
C ALA A 131 -18.23 1.29 1.12
N THR A 132 -17.87 2.57 0.96
CA THR A 132 -18.77 3.70 1.24
C THR A 132 -18.86 4.61 0.03
N PRO A 133 -20.08 4.85 -0.51
CA PRO A 133 -20.25 5.84 -1.56
C PRO A 133 -19.99 7.25 -1.00
N LYS A 134 -19.29 8.04 -1.75
CA LYS A 134 -18.99 9.45 -1.43
C LYS A 134 -19.29 10.32 -2.63
N LYS A 135 -19.61 11.58 -2.39
CA LYS A 135 -19.82 12.58 -3.42
C LYS A 135 -19.11 13.87 -3.04
N SER A 136 -18.34 14.39 -3.97
CA SER A 136 -17.67 15.70 -3.83
C SER A 136 -18.22 16.68 -4.86
N ARG A 137 -18.25 17.95 -4.50
CA ARG A 137 -18.67 19.02 -5.45
C ARG A 137 -17.76 19.11 -6.67
N SER A 138 -16.45 18.97 -6.47
CA SER A 138 -15.45 19.09 -7.54
C SER A 138 -15.11 17.76 -8.21
N ALA A 139 -15.28 16.64 -7.50
CA ALA A 139 -14.77 15.33 -7.92
C ALA A 139 -15.88 14.34 -8.34
N GLY A 140 -17.15 14.73 -8.19
CA GLY A 140 -18.28 13.84 -8.49
C GLY A 140 -18.42 12.67 -7.52
N GLU A 141 -19.01 11.59 -8.00
CA GLU A 141 -19.17 10.35 -7.24
C GLU A 141 -17.87 9.57 -7.14
N MET A 142 -17.70 8.88 -6.01
CA MET A 142 -16.54 8.02 -5.73
C MET A 142 -16.90 6.95 -4.71
N VAL A 143 -16.10 5.89 -4.63
CA VAL A 143 -16.24 4.83 -3.62
C VAL A 143 -14.99 4.84 -2.73
N LEU A 144 -15.18 5.00 -1.42
CA LEU A 144 -14.12 4.81 -0.43
C LEU A 144 -14.13 3.35 0.01
N VAL A 145 -13.02 2.66 -0.17
CA VAL A 145 -12.85 1.25 0.19
C VAL A 145 -11.77 1.14 1.26
N GLU A 146 -12.10 0.48 2.36
CA GLU A 146 -11.16 0.24 3.45
C GLU A 146 -10.96 -1.25 3.67
N VAL A 147 -9.70 -1.66 3.78
CA VAL A 147 -9.32 -3.05 4.08
C VAL A 147 -8.42 -3.12 5.29
N LYS A 148 -8.46 -4.26 5.97
CA LYS A 148 -7.55 -4.60 7.06
C LYS A 148 -6.77 -5.84 6.66
N LYS A 149 -5.45 -5.77 6.88
CA LYS A 149 -4.54 -6.90 6.78
C LYS A 149 -3.98 -7.20 8.16
N GLU A 150 -4.02 -8.45 8.56
CA GLU A 150 -3.44 -8.95 9.80
C GLU A 150 -2.33 -9.95 9.45
N PHE A 151 -1.15 -9.74 10.02
CA PHE A 151 0.01 -10.61 9.80
C PHE A 151 0.29 -11.40 11.07
N TRP A 152 0.07 -12.69 10.97
CA TRP A 152 0.19 -13.64 12.06
C TRP A 152 1.46 -14.46 11.90
N GLY A 153 2.35 -14.33 12.87
CA GLY A 153 3.56 -15.16 12.99
C GLY A 153 3.34 -16.33 13.95
N PRO A 154 4.40 -17.13 14.20
CA PRO A 154 4.33 -18.27 15.13
C PRO A 154 3.93 -17.90 16.57
N LYS A 155 4.18 -16.65 16.97
CA LYS A 155 3.89 -16.14 18.33
C LYS A 155 2.58 -15.35 18.43
N GLY A 156 1.81 -15.24 17.34
CA GLY A 156 0.54 -14.51 17.31
C GLY A 156 0.50 -13.37 16.31
N LEU A 157 -0.43 -12.43 16.52
CA LEU A 157 -0.62 -11.24 15.68
C LEU A 157 0.57 -10.28 15.87
N ALA A 158 1.35 -10.09 14.82
CA ALA A 158 2.54 -9.24 14.83
C ALA A 158 2.29 -7.84 14.27
N LEU A 159 1.37 -7.71 13.30
CA LEU A 159 1.11 -6.46 12.61
C LEU A 159 -0.33 -6.40 12.11
N THR A 160 -0.94 -5.23 12.27
CA THR A 160 -2.18 -4.86 11.59
C THR A 160 -1.91 -3.70 10.63
N ASP A 161 -2.30 -3.83 9.36
CA ASP A 161 -2.19 -2.82 8.33
C ASP A 161 -3.59 -2.49 7.81
N ARG A 162 -4.04 -1.26 8.02
CA ARG A 162 -5.29 -0.73 7.46
C ARG A 162 -4.95 0.15 6.28
N ARG A 163 -5.69 -0.02 5.18
CA ARG A 163 -5.51 0.73 3.93
C ARG A 163 -6.83 1.26 3.46
N SER A 164 -6.81 2.47 2.93
CA SER A 164 -7.98 3.12 2.36
C SER A 164 -7.66 3.57 0.94
N TRP A 165 -8.56 3.30 0.01
CA TRP A 165 -8.50 3.77 -1.37
C TRP A 165 -9.78 4.48 -1.74
N VAL A 166 -9.65 5.49 -2.59
CA VAL A 166 -10.76 6.11 -3.29
C VAL A 166 -10.76 5.63 -4.73
N PHE A 167 -11.89 5.13 -5.18
CA PHE A 167 -12.14 4.76 -6.58
C PHE A 167 -13.00 5.80 -7.24
N ARG A 168 -12.58 6.28 -8.39
CA ARG A 168 -13.26 7.31 -9.19
C ARG A 168 -13.43 6.84 -10.63
N PRO A 169 -14.40 7.41 -11.38
CA PRO A 169 -14.47 7.19 -12.80
C PRO A 169 -13.20 7.67 -13.50
N GLU A 170 -12.92 7.08 -14.67
CA GLU A 170 -11.87 7.56 -15.55
C GLU A 170 -12.03 9.07 -15.85
N ILE A 171 -10.90 9.72 -16.07
CA ILE A 171 -10.89 11.11 -16.49
C ILE A 171 -11.25 11.14 -17.97
N ASP A 172 -12.31 11.85 -18.33
CA ASP A 172 -12.59 12.14 -19.72
C ASP A 172 -11.48 13.06 -20.27
N PRO A 173 -10.69 12.60 -21.24
CA PRO A 173 -9.60 13.40 -21.80
C PRO A 173 -10.05 14.77 -22.32
N SER A 174 -11.31 14.88 -22.76
CA SER A 174 -11.88 16.15 -23.25
C SER A 174 -12.10 17.19 -22.14
N THR A 175 -12.15 16.75 -20.87
CA THR A 175 -12.35 17.63 -19.70
C THR A 175 -11.07 18.02 -18.99
N VAL A 176 -9.93 17.47 -19.41
CA VAL A 176 -8.62 17.81 -18.86
C VAL A 176 -8.28 19.25 -19.27
N ARG A 177 -8.46 20.19 -18.35
CA ARG A 177 -7.88 21.52 -18.52
C ARG A 177 -6.36 21.37 -18.54
N GLU A 178 -5.68 21.97 -19.51
CA GLU A 178 -4.22 22.08 -19.49
C GLU A 178 -3.81 22.62 -18.11
N GLN A 179 -3.02 21.82 -17.40
CA GLN A 179 -2.41 22.34 -16.18
C GLN A 179 -1.50 23.50 -16.59
N PRO A 180 -1.52 24.63 -15.86
CA PRO A 180 -0.55 25.68 -16.09
C PRO A 180 0.83 25.04 -16.11
N ARG A 181 1.63 25.28 -17.16
CA ARG A 181 3.01 24.84 -17.21
C ARG A 181 3.69 25.30 -15.92
N VAL A 182 4.12 24.34 -15.09
CA VAL A 182 5.00 24.65 -13.97
C VAL A 182 6.23 25.30 -14.60
N LEU A 183 6.44 26.59 -14.35
CA LEU A 183 7.60 27.30 -14.82
C LEU A 183 8.82 26.55 -14.29
N GLU A 184 9.74 26.19 -15.17
CA GLU A 184 10.97 25.42 -14.81
C GLU A 184 11.80 26.10 -13.70
N ASP A 185 11.57 27.36 -13.43
CA ASP A 185 12.21 28.12 -12.36
C ASP A 185 11.79 27.71 -10.93
N ALA A 186 10.66 26.97 -10.78
CA ALA A 186 10.25 26.44 -9.47
C ALA A 186 11.08 25.21 -9.04
N VAL A 187 11.87 24.62 -9.92
CA VAL A 187 12.66 23.39 -9.67
C VAL A 187 14.07 23.72 -9.13
N ARG A 188 14.47 24.98 -9.09
CA ARG A 188 15.79 25.40 -8.61
C ARG A 188 15.84 25.90 -7.15
N GLY A 189 14.96 25.41 -6.30
CA GLY A 189 15.16 25.50 -4.86
C GLY A 189 16.33 24.60 -4.43
N PRO A 190 17.07 24.94 -3.34
CA PRO A 190 18.16 24.11 -2.83
C PRO A 190 17.62 22.70 -2.62
N SER A 191 18.23 21.71 -3.28
CA SER A 191 17.75 20.35 -3.25
C SER A 191 17.67 19.87 -1.80
N LEU A 192 16.54 19.33 -1.39
CA LEU A 192 16.31 18.68 -0.09
C LEU A 192 17.42 17.64 0.26
N ILE A 193 18.14 17.15 -0.76
CA ILE A 193 19.25 16.20 -0.64
C ILE A 193 20.46 16.84 0.11
N ARG A 194 20.74 18.14 -0.06
CA ARG A 194 21.83 18.79 0.66
C ARG A 194 21.56 18.97 2.15
N ASP A 195 20.29 19.14 2.53
CA ASP A 195 19.91 19.25 3.94
C ASP A 195 19.93 17.90 4.69
N LEU A 196 19.80 16.78 3.98
CA LEU A 196 19.90 15.45 4.57
C LEU A 196 21.35 15.08 4.89
N ASP A 197 22.29 15.45 4.03
CA ASP A 197 23.72 15.18 4.23
C ASP A 197 24.33 16.03 5.36
N ALA A 198 23.82 17.23 5.60
CA ALA A 198 24.30 18.13 6.65
C ALA A 198 23.77 17.80 8.06
N LYS A 199 22.82 16.88 8.19
CA LYS A 199 22.17 16.52 9.45
C LYS A 199 22.30 15.05 9.86
N SER A 200 23.21 14.30 9.25
CA SER A 200 23.40 12.88 9.54
C SER A 200 24.12 12.58 10.85
N GLU A 201 24.54 13.58 11.61
CA GLU A 201 25.04 13.37 12.96
C GLU A 201 23.95 13.65 14.01
N GLY A 202 23.22 12.60 14.36
CA GLY A 202 22.49 12.47 15.61
C GLY A 202 21.28 13.37 15.81
N LYS A 203 20.16 12.99 15.26
CA LYS A 203 18.75 13.26 15.65
C LYS A 203 17.85 13.19 14.41
N HIS A 204 17.21 12.09 14.12
CA HIS A 204 16.04 12.15 13.23
C HIS A 204 15.29 10.82 13.08
N ALA A 205 14.40 10.58 14.03
CA ALA A 205 13.26 9.67 13.82
C ALA A 205 11.92 10.44 13.81
N GLN A 206 11.89 11.76 13.62
CA GLN A 206 10.66 12.52 13.90
C GLN A 206 10.14 13.51 12.83
N LYS A 207 10.62 13.46 11.58
CA LYS A 207 10.15 14.47 10.60
C LYS A 207 9.82 13.94 9.21
N ILE A 208 9.14 12.80 9.11
CA ILE A 208 8.49 12.35 7.87
C ILE A 208 6.96 12.20 8.10
N ALA A 209 6.39 13.05 8.92
CA ALA A 209 4.94 13.18 9.03
C ALA A 209 4.59 14.65 8.79
N GLY A 210 4.32 15.01 7.55
CA GLY A 210 3.80 16.32 7.24
C GLY A 210 4.35 16.95 5.97
N VAL A 211 3.95 16.44 4.82
CA VAL A 211 3.72 17.28 3.64
C VAL A 211 2.47 16.73 2.97
N GLY A 212 1.42 17.54 3.06
CA GLY A 212 0.11 17.32 2.48
C GLY A 212 0.10 17.48 0.96
#